data_eb3c5a5603879d9bbd013de4ba06ed02
#
_entry.id   eb3c5a5603879d9bbd013de4ba06ed02
#
_cell.length_a   1.000
_cell.length_b   1.000
_cell.length_c   1.000
_cell.angle_alpha   90.00
_cell.angle_beta   90.00
_cell.angle_gamma   90.00
#
_symmetry.space_group_name_H-M   'P 1'
#
loop_
_entity.id
_entity.type
_entity.pdbx_description
1 polymer ?
#
loop_
_entity_poly.entity_id
_entity_poly.type
_entity_poly.pdbx_seq_one_letter_code
_entity_poly.pdbx_strand_id
1 'polypeptide(L)'
;MPLIITDTNNYTKRFNKSILQKILKKSLTFLNLSNKEIHINFISDYRMKKINTEYRSIYKTTDVLSFFYDDTYNNIYGEIFISLKSCEKNIKKNGNTLVKELSILCIHGFLHLLGHDHDNPEKERKMFQLQEKIYKKSK
;
A
#
# COMPACT_ATOMS: atom_id res chain seq x y z
N MET A 1 -1.36 6.47 -17.23
CA MET A 1 -0.48 5.69 -16.36
C MET A 1 -1.31 4.89 -15.37
N PRO A 2 -1.07 3.57 -15.24
CA PRO A 2 -1.88 2.75 -14.32
C PRO A 2 -1.68 3.07 -12.84
N LEU A 3 -0.49 3.54 -12.45
CA LEU A 3 -0.22 3.87 -11.06
C LEU A 3 -0.31 5.38 -10.84
N ILE A 4 -1.21 5.80 -9.95
CA ILE A 4 -1.42 7.21 -9.62
C ILE A 4 -1.17 7.40 -8.13
N ILE A 5 -0.23 8.30 -7.79
CA ILE A 5 0.09 8.62 -6.40
C ILE A 5 -0.46 10.00 -6.09
N THR A 6 -1.36 10.08 -5.12
CA THR A 6 -1.95 11.32 -4.66
C THR A 6 -1.38 11.72 -3.30
N ASP A 7 -0.89 12.95 -3.20
CA ASP A 7 -0.23 13.45 -2.00
C ASP A 7 -0.67 14.89 -1.71
N THR A 8 -1.80 15.05 -1.03
CA THR A 8 -2.36 16.36 -0.73
C THR A 8 -1.61 17.12 0.35
N ASN A 9 -0.81 16.43 1.16
CA ASN A 9 -0.08 17.02 2.29
C ASN A 9 1.44 17.09 2.07
N ASN A 10 1.88 16.92 0.83
CA ASN A 10 3.31 16.97 0.46
C ASN A 10 4.19 15.97 1.21
N TYR A 11 3.62 14.81 1.56
CA TYR A 11 4.37 13.74 2.23
C TYR A 11 5.52 13.21 1.38
N THR A 12 5.41 13.32 0.05
CA THR A 12 6.43 12.85 -0.88
C THR A 12 7.75 13.61 -0.75
N LYS A 13 7.77 14.75 -0.06
CA LYS A 13 9.01 15.48 0.25
C LYS A 13 9.87 14.74 1.28
N ARG A 14 9.31 13.77 2.00
CA ARG A 14 10.01 13.06 3.09
C ARG A 14 10.74 11.81 2.59
N PHE A 15 10.59 11.46 1.31
CA PHE A 15 11.24 10.29 0.72
C PHE A 15 11.40 10.48 -0.78
N ASN A 16 12.17 9.59 -1.42
CA ASN A 16 12.40 9.67 -2.86
C ASN A 16 11.23 9.03 -3.62
N LYS A 17 10.32 9.87 -4.11
CA LYS A 17 9.13 9.44 -4.85
C LYS A 17 9.49 8.65 -6.11
N SER A 18 10.55 9.05 -6.82
CA SER A 18 10.95 8.37 -8.06
C SER A 18 11.38 6.94 -7.80
N ILE A 19 12.13 6.70 -6.72
CA ILE A 19 12.57 5.36 -6.35
C ILE A 19 11.35 4.51 -5.97
N LEU A 20 10.44 5.07 -5.16
CA LEU A 20 9.21 4.38 -4.79
C LEU A 20 8.40 3.99 -6.03
N GLN A 21 8.20 4.92 -6.96
CA GLN A 21 7.46 4.66 -8.19
C GLN A 21 8.08 3.53 -9.00
N LYS A 22 9.39 3.51 -9.13
CA LYS A 22 10.09 2.44 -9.86
C LYS A 22 9.84 1.07 -9.22
N ILE A 23 9.97 1.00 -7.91
CA ILE A 23 9.74 -0.25 -7.17
C ILE A 23 8.30 -0.72 -7.36
N LEU A 24 7.34 0.18 -7.21
CA LEU A 24 5.92 -0.17 -7.31
C LEU A 24 5.53 -0.59 -8.73
N LYS A 25 6.06 0.08 -9.75
CA LYS A 25 5.79 -0.30 -11.14
C LYS A 25 6.33 -1.70 -11.45
N LYS A 26 7.53 -2.02 -10.97
CA LYS A 26 8.08 -3.36 -11.13
C LYS A 26 7.25 -4.41 -10.40
N SER A 27 6.80 -4.11 -9.19
CA SER A 27 5.96 -5.03 -8.43
C SER A 27 4.63 -5.28 -9.13
N LEU A 28 4.01 -4.24 -9.71
CA LEU A 28 2.77 -4.39 -10.48
C LEU A 28 2.97 -5.24 -11.73
N THR A 29 4.09 -5.07 -12.42
CA THR A 29 4.43 -5.90 -13.57
C THR A 29 4.58 -7.36 -13.14
N PHE A 30 5.25 -7.60 -12.03
CA PHE A 30 5.44 -8.94 -11.49
C PHE A 30 4.09 -9.60 -11.14
N LEU A 31 3.12 -8.80 -10.70
CA LEU A 31 1.79 -9.29 -10.32
C LEU A 31 0.78 -9.27 -11.47
N ASN A 32 1.21 -8.94 -12.69
CA ASN A 32 0.33 -8.81 -13.87
C ASN A 32 -0.76 -7.74 -13.68
N LEU A 33 -0.44 -6.68 -12.95
CA LEU A 33 -1.34 -5.55 -12.71
C LEU A 33 -0.88 -4.27 -13.38
N SER A 34 0.13 -4.33 -14.26
CA SER A 34 0.73 -3.13 -14.86
C SER A 34 -0.23 -2.34 -15.75
N ASN A 35 -1.29 -2.98 -16.27
CA ASN A 35 -2.31 -2.32 -17.08
C ASN A 35 -3.55 -1.89 -16.27
N LYS A 36 -3.52 -2.06 -14.97
CA LYS A 36 -4.64 -1.69 -14.09
C LYS A 36 -4.40 -0.33 -13.47
N GLU A 37 -5.44 0.49 -13.36
CA GLU A 37 -5.32 1.77 -12.68
C GLU A 37 -5.47 1.58 -11.18
N ILE A 38 -4.41 1.89 -10.44
CA ILE A 38 -4.37 1.77 -8.99
C ILE A 38 -3.96 3.11 -8.40
N HIS A 39 -4.73 3.58 -7.44
CA HIS A 39 -4.47 4.85 -6.77
C HIS A 39 -3.86 4.59 -5.39
N ILE A 40 -2.77 5.30 -5.09
CA ILE A 40 -2.14 5.25 -3.77
C ILE A 40 -2.26 6.65 -3.17
N ASN A 41 -2.86 6.72 -1.99
CA ASN A 41 -3.14 7.99 -1.32
C ASN A 41 -2.43 8.02 0.03
N PHE A 42 -1.57 9.03 0.22
CA PHE A 42 -0.96 9.28 1.52
C PHE A 42 -1.89 10.19 2.31
N ILE A 43 -2.29 9.75 3.48
CA ILE A 43 -3.26 10.48 4.31
C ILE A 43 -2.77 10.58 5.75
N SER A 44 -3.40 11.48 6.53
CA SER A 44 -3.12 11.65 7.94
C SER A 44 -3.71 10.50 8.76
N ASP A 45 -3.21 10.33 9.99
CA ASP A 45 -3.79 9.37 10.94
C ASP A 45 -5.25 9.67 11.22
N TYR A 46 -5.60 10.95 11.34
CA TYR A 46 -6.98 11.35 11.56
C TYR A 46 -7.90 10.86 10.45
N ARG A 47 -7.48 11.08 9.20
CA ARG A 47 -8.27 10.65 8.04
C ARG A 47 -8.31 9.14 7.93
N MET A 48 -7.20 8.46 8.22
CA MET A 48 -7.15 7.01 8.22
C MET A 48 -8.13 6.41 9.23
N LYS A 49 -8.16 6.96 10.44
CA LYS A 49 -9.08 6.56 11.49
C LYS A 49 -10.52 6.76 11.07
N LYS A 50 -10.81 7.89 10.41
CA LYS A 50 -12.15 8.21 9.92
C LYS A 50 -12.60 7.22 8.85
N ILE A 51 -11.74 6.92 7.87
CA ILE A 51 -12.05 5.96 6.82
C ILE A 51 -12.25 4.56 7.42
N ASN A 52 -11.38 4.16 8.33
CA ASN A 52 -11.47 2.86 8.97
C ASN A 52 -12.77 2.71 9.77
N THR A 53 -13.21 3.78 10.42
CA THR A 53 -14.49 3.81 11.15
C THR A 53 -15.67 3.70 10.19
N GLU A 54 -15.67 4.47 9.11
CA GLU A 54 -16.79 4.52 8.17
C GLU A 54 -16.97 3.23 7.37
N TYR A 55 -15.86 2.62 6.94
CA TYR A 55 -15.93 1.49 6.00
C TYR A 55 -15.66 0.12 6.64
N ARG A 56 -15.05 0.08 7.82
CA ARG A 56 -14.75 -1.18 8.50
C ARG A 56 -15.32 -1.26 9.90
N SER A 57 -15.99 -0.21 10.37
CA SER A 57 -16.56 -0.11 11.72
C SER A 57 -15.52 -0.33 12.83
N ILE A 58 -14.26 0.00 12.55
CA ILE A 58 -13.16 -0.10 13.52
C ILE A 58 -12.68 1.30 13.86
N TYR A 59 -12.88 1.73 15.09
CA TYR A 59 -12.51 3.07 15.54
C TYR A 59 -11.06 3.11 16.02
N LYS A 60 -10.14 2.98 15.08
CA LYS A 60 -8.70 3.14 15.31
C LYS A 60 -7.97 3.34 13.99
N THR A 61 -6.74 3.83 14.05
CA THR A 61 -5.90 3.99 12.87
C THR A 61 -5.28 2.64 12.49
N THR A 62 -4.86 2.54 11.24
CA THR A 62 -4.09 1.42 10.71
C THR A 62 -3.06 1.99 9.74
N ASP A 63 -2.06 1.18 9.35
CA ASP A 63 -1.00 1.63 8.44
C ASP A 63 -1.51 1.76 7.01
N VAL A 64 -2.36 0.83 6.58
CA VAL A 64 -2.78 0.70 5.19
C VAL A 64 -4.21 0.16 5.10
N LEU A 65 -4.98 0.69 4.14
CA LEU A 65 -6.30 0.18 3.77
C LEU A 65 -6.35 0.01 2.27
N SER A 66 -6.92 -1.10 1.80
CA SER A 66 -7.06 -1.41 0.38
C SER A 66 -8.52 -1.60 0.02
N PHE A 67 -8.95 -0.99 -1.07
CA PHE A 67 -10.30 -1.10 -1.61
C PHE A 67 -10.23 -1.62 -3.04
N PHE A 68 -10.92 -2.71 -3.32
CA PHE A 68 -10.97 -3.33 -4.63
C PHE A 68 -12.24 -2.90 -5.36
N TYR A 69 -12.09 -2.33 -6.57
CA TYR A 69 -13.23 -1.83 -7.36
C TYR A 69 -13.47 -2.64 -8.64
N ASP A 70 -12.54 -3.49 -9.02
CA ASP A 70 -12.66 -4.36 -10.21
C ASP A 70 -12.99 -3.59 -11.50
N ASP A 71 -12.37 -2.42 -11.68
CA ASP A 71 -12.58 -1.55 -12.85
C ASP A 71 -14.05 -1.06 -13.01
N THR A 72 -14.91 -1.27 -12.01
CA THR A 72 -16.33 -0.90 -12.10
C THR A 72 -16.62 0.55 -11.70
N TYR A 73 -15.69 1.19 -10.97
CA TYR A 73 -15.84 2.56 -10.50
C TYR A 73 -14.80 3.44 -11.20
N ASN A 74 -15.25 4.25 -12.17
CA ASN A 74 -14.39 5.16 -12.95
C ASN A 74 -13.17 4.45 -13.56
N ASN A 75 -13.30 3.17 -13.89
CA ASN A 75 -12.22 2.34 -14.44
C ASN A 75 -11.03 2.18 -13.47
N ILE A 76 -11.24 2.37 -12.18
CA ILE A 76 -10.22 2.17 -11.17
C ILE A 76 -10.28 0.74 -10.69
N TYR A 77 -9.13 0.04 -10.73
CA TYR A 77 -9.03 -1.34 -10.27
C TYR A 77 -9.04 -1.41 -8.74
N GLY A 78 -8.30 -0.52 -8.11
CA GLY A 78 -8.23 -0.48 -6.66
C GLY A 78 -7.62 0.79 -6.14
N GLU A 79 -7.77 0.99 -4.84
CA GLU A 79 -7.29 2.18 -4.16
C GLU A 79 -6.66 1.78 -2.83
N ILE A 80 -5.51 2.36 -2.52
CA ILE A 80 -4.75 2.07 -1.31
C ILE A 80 -4.52 3.37 -0.56
N PHE A 81 -4.86 3.38 0.73
CA PHE A 81 -4.62 4.51 1.62
C PHE A 81 -3.52 4.16 2.59
N ILE A 82 -2.54 5.03 2.76
CA ILE A 82 -1.38 4.81 3.63
C ILE A 82 -1.24 5.97 4.59
N SER A 83 -1.10 5.64 5.89
CA SER A 83 -0.74 6.62 6.91
C SER A 83 0.79 6.71 6.98
N LEU A 84 1.35 7.82 6.50
CA LEU A 84 2.79 8.01 6.54
C LEU A 84 3.33 8.07 7.96
N LYS A 85 2.56 8.67 8.87
CA LYS A 85 2.95 8.76 10.27
C LYS A 85 3.11 7.39 10.92
N SER A 86 2.20 6.46 10.60
CA SER A 86 2.32 5.08 11.09
C SER A 86 3.56 4.40 10.52
N CYS A 87 3.86 4.64 9.24
CA CYS A 87 5.07 4.12 8.61
C CYS A 87 6.33 4.65 9.30
N GLU A 88 6.35 5.94 9.61
CA GLU A 88 7.50 6.57 10.29
C GLU A 88 7.70 5.98 11.68
N LYS A 89 6.63 5.65 12.38
CA LYS A 89 6.72 4.95 13.68
C LYS A 89 7.30 3.55 13.53
N ASN A 90 6.88 2.84 12.48
CA ASN A 90 7.34 1.47 12.24
C ASN A 90 8.84 1.42 11.94
N ILE A 91 9.36 2.34 11.14
CA ILE A 91 10.79 2.33 10.80
C ILE A 91 11.68 2.61 12.00
N LYS A 92 11.19 3.33 13.00
CA LYS A 92 11.92 3.53 14.26
C LYS A 92 12.10 2.23 15.03
N LYS A 93 11.17 1.28 14.85
CA LYS A 93 11.23 -0.02 15.53
C LYS A 93 12.02 -1.05 14.75
N ASN A 94 11.87 -1.07 13.41
CA ASN A 94 12.44 -2.15 12.58
C ASN A 94 13.71 -1.78 11.82
N GLY A 95 14.10 -0.49 11.82
CA GLY A 95 15.33 -0.03 11.18
C GLY A 95 15.26 0.07 9.65
N ASN A 96 14.09 -0.11 9.05
CA ASN A 96 13.93 0.04 7.61
C ASN A 96 14.06 1.49 7.18
N THR A 97 14.36 1.72 5.89
CA THR A 97 14.19 3.04 5.30
C THR A 97 12.71 3.29 5.05
N LEU A 98 12.34 4.57 4.94
CA LEU A 98 10.94 4.91 4.67
C LEU A 98 10.48 4.38 3.31
N VAL A 99 11.33 4.45 2.28
CA VAL A 99 11.00 3.91 0.95
C VAL A 99 10.76 2.40 1.02
N LYS A 100 11.57 1.65 1.77
CA LYS A 100 11.36 0.22 1.93
C LYS A 100 10.04 -0.07 2.63
N GLU A 101 9.76 0.62 3.72
CA GLU A 101 8.52 0.42 4.48
C GLU A 101 7.29 0.71 3.60
N LEU A 102 7.31 1.84 2.89
CA LEU A 102 6.21 2.20 1.98
C LEU A 102 6.06 1.20 0.85
N SER A 103 7.17 0.72 0.29
CA SER A 103 7.14 -0.27 -0.77
C SER A 103 6.47 -1.57 -0.30
N ILE A 104 6.84 -2.04 0.87
CA ILE A 104 6.28 -3.27 1.44
C ILE A 104 4.79 -3.11 1.71
N LEU A 105 4.38 -1.97 2.27
CA LEU A 105 2.96 -1.71 2.54
C LEU A 105 2.14 -1.61 1.26
N CYS A 106 2.67 -0.98 0.22
CA CYS A 106 1.99 -0.91 -1.08
C CYS A 106 1.86 -2.30 -1.70
N ILE A 107 2.92 -3.10 -1.66
CA ILE A 107 2.88 -4.47 -2.17
C ILE A 107 1.86 -5.30 -1.39
N HIS A 108 1.82 -5.14 -0.08
CA HIS A 108 0.81 -5.75 0.77
C HIS A 108 -0.59 -5.39 0.30
N GLY A 109 -0.82 -4.10 0.02
CA GLY A 109 -2.09 -3.62 -0.54
C GLY A 109 -2.42 -4.24 -1.89
N PHE A 110 -1.43 -4.34 -2.79
CA PHE A 110 -1.63 -4.98 -4.09
C PHE A 110 -2.04 -6.44 -3.94
N LEU A 111 -1.43 -7.16 -3.00
CA LEU A 111 -1.78 -8.56 -2.74
C LEU A 111 -3.22 -8.68 -2.22
N HIS A 112 -3.66 -7.74 -1.37
CA HIS A 112 -5.06 -7.71 -0.96
C HIS A 112 -6.00 -7.48 -2.13
N LEU A 113 -5.63 -6.62 -3.08
CA LEU A 113 -6.44 -6.41 -4.29
C LEU A 113 -6.58 -7.68 -5.11
N LEU A 114 -5.60 -8.58 -5.03
CA LEU A 114 -5.64 -9.88 -5.72
C LEU A 114 -6.32 -10.97 -4.90
N GLY A 115 -6.87 -10.65 -3.74
CA GLY A 115 -7.58 -11.60 -2.91
C GLY A 115 -6.78 -12.31 -1.85
N HIS A 116 -5.49 -11.99 -1.70
CA HIS A 116 -4.70 -12.53 -0.60
C HIS A 116 -5.15 -11.92 0.73
N ASP A 117 -5.15 -12.70 1.79
CA ASP A 117 -5.50 -12.23 3.11
C ASP A 117 -4.57 -12.81 4.18
N HIS A 118 -4.79 -12.40 5.43
CA HIS A 118 -4.01 -12.85 6.58
C HIS A 118 -4.91 -13.29 7.73
N ASP A 119 -6.04 -13.92 7.39
CA ASP A 119 -7.07 -14.30 8.35
C ASP A 119 -6.62 -15.40 9.33
N ASN A 120 -5.60 -16.17 8.97
CA ASN A 120 -5.04 -17.18 9.85
C ASN A 120 -3.51 -17.17 9.76
N PRO A 121 -2.80 -17.80 10.74
CA PRO A 121 -1.32 -17.73 10.77
C PRO A 121 -0.63 -18.25 9.51
N GLU A 122 -1.20 -19.27 8.86
CA GLU A 122 -0.60 -19.82 7.64
C GLU A 122 -0.72 -18.85 6.48
N LYS A 123 -1.89 -18.25 6.29
CA LYS A 123 -2.11 -17.24 5.23
C LYS A 123 -1.27 -16.00 5.49
N GLU A 124 -1.17 -15.57 6.73
CA GLU A 124 -0.33 -14.44 7.11
C GLU A 124 1.13 -14.69 6.77
N ARG A 125 1.64 -15.87 7.09
CA ARG A 125 3.03 -16.24 6.77
C ARG A 125 3.28 -16.26 5.26
N LYS A 126 2.35 -16.86 4.50
CA LYS A 126 2.47 -16.93 3.03
C LYS A 126 2.46 -15.54 2.41
N MET A 127 1.57 -14.69 2.88
CA MET A 127 1.48 -13.32 2.38
C MET A 127 2.74 -12.53 2.69
N PHE A 128 3.27 -12.66 3.91
CA PHE A 128 4.52 -12.02 4.31
C PHE A 128 5.69 -12.47 3.43
N GLN A 129 5.82 -13.78 3.20
CA GLN A 129 6.88 -14.33 2.36
C GLN A 129 6.77 -13.82 0.92
N LEU A 130 5.56 -13.75 0.39
CA LEU A 130 5.33 -13.29 -0.97
C LEU A 130 5.66 -11.80 -1.11
N GLN A 131 5.26 -10.97 -0.16
CA GLN A 131 5.54 -9.54 -0.23
C GLN A 131 7.05 -9.26 -0.13
N GLU A 132 7.79 -10.00 0.69
CA GLU A 132 9.24 -9.86 0.77
C GLU A 132 9.92 -10.28 -0.53
N LYS A 133 9.47 -11.37 -1.12
CA LYS A 133 9.98 -11.85 -2.40
C LYS A 133 9.77 -10.84 -3.52
N ILE A 134 8.57 -10.28 -3.59
CA ILE A 134 8.23 -9.28 -4.61
C ILE A 134 9.07 -8.02 -4.41
N TYR A 135 9.21 -7.57 -3.17
CA TYR A 135 10.03 -6.40 -2.88
C TYR A 135 11.48 -6.59 -3.34
N LYS A 136 12.09 -7.73 -3.02
CA LYS A 136 13.47 -8.03 -3.41
C LYS A 136 13.66 -8.03 -4.93
N LYS A 137 12.66 -8.50 -5.66
CA LYS A 137 12.72 -8.51 -7.13
C LYS A 137 12.45 -7.15 -7.75
N SER A 138 11.82 -6.25 -7.01
CA SER A 138 11.39 -4.94 -7.51
C SER A 138 12.36 -3.80 -7.22
N LYS A 139 13.19 -3.96 -6.20
CA LYS A 139 14.14 -2.91 -5.82
C LYS A 139 15.35 -2.81 -6.74
#